data_775b6c43b3e4dd26ebda542e65c5894f
#
_entry.id   775b6c43b3e4dd26ebda542e65c5894f
#
_cell.length_a   1.000
_cell.length_b   1.000
_cell.length_c   1.000
_cell.angle_alpha   90.00
_cell.angle_beta   90.00
_cell.angle_gamma   90.00
#
_symmetry.space_group_name_H-M   'P 1'
#
loop_
_entity.id
_entity.type
_entity.pdbx_description
1 polymer ?
#
loop_
_entity_poly.entity_id
_entity_poly.type
_entity_poly.pdbx_seq_one_letter_code
_entity_poly.pdbx_strand_id
1 'polypeptide(L)'
;MRRRLLYIASIVLLLVACESYDCTLYNHVGCYGAFYQDSASVSLDDTLTITAGKSGPVLLNKSVGTSKIDLSLSYWQDEDTLVLTVKGTDYLVQDTIWISKSNQVHYESPDCPATLFHTIQGVRSTHEFIDSINVIRSSVNYEQTNNLQIHLFSAAD
;
A
#
# COMPACT_ATOMS: atom_id res chain seq x y z
N MET A 1 -13.93 -51.43 -34.34
CA MET A 1 -12.98 -50.98 -33.29
C MET A 1 -12.42 -49.58 -33.57
N ARG A 2 -11.91 -49.24 -34.75
CA ARG A 2 -11.33 -47.91 -35.07
C ARG A 2 -12.27 -46.71 -34.81
N ARG A 3 -13.54 -46.80 -35.12
CA ARG A 3 -14.52 -45.73 -34.88
C ARG A 3 -14.75 -45.43 -33.38
N ARG A 4 -14.78 -46.47 -32.54
CA ARG A 4 -14.95 -46.29 -31.09
C ARG A 4 -13.73 -45.67 -30.46
N LEU A 5 -12.54 -46.00 -30.95
CA LEU A 5 -11.26 -45.41 -30.51
C LEU A 5 -11.20 -43.88 -30.81
N LEU A 6 -11.71 -43.47 -31.97
CA LEU A 6 -11.78 -42.05 -32.38
C LEU A 6 -12.71 -41.24 -31.49
N TYR A 7 -13.85 -41.77 -31.06
CA TYR A 7 -14.76 -41.09 -30.13
C TYR A 7 -14.16 -40.98 -28.73
N ILE A 8 -13.47 -42.02 -28.26
CA ILE A 8 -12.78 -41.97 -26.94
C ILE A 8 -11.64 -40.95 -26.97
N ALA A 9 -10.83 -40.90 -28.03
CA ALA A 9 -9.77 -39.91 -28.21
C ALA A 9 -10.31 -38.48 -28.27
N SER A 10 -11.46 -38.26 -28.94
CA SER A 10 -12.11 -36.95 -29.00
C SER A 10 -12.65 -36.49 -27.65
N ILE A 11 -13.21 -37.40 -26.85
CA ILE A 11 -13.72 -37.10 -25.50
C ILE A 11 -12.56 -36.78 -24.53
N VAL A 12 -11.44 -37.50 -24.64
CA VAL A 12 -10.24 -37.23 -23.82
C VAL A 12 -9.61 -35.90 -24.15
N LEU A 13 -9.62 -35.47 -25.42
CA LEU A 13 -9.12 -34.15 -25.82
C LEU A 13 -9.93 -32.98 -25.26
N LEU A 14 -11.24 -33.18 -25.01
CA LEU A 14 -12.12 -32.15 -24.43
C LEU A 14 -11.93 -31.98 -22.92
N LEU A 15 -11.27 -32.90 -22.24
CA LEU A 15 -11.03 -32.85 -20.79
C LEU A 15 -9.76 -32.13 -20.38
N VAL A 16 -8.90 -31.71 -21.33
CA VAL A 16 -7.62 -31.07 -21.06
C VAL A 16 -7.70 -29.52 -21.12
N ALA A 17 -8.87 -28.96 -21.41
CA ALA A 17 -9.05 -27.52 -21.57
C ALA A 17 -9.47 -26.79 -20.27
N CYS A 18 -9.00 -27.25 -19.11
CA CYS A 18 -9.12 -26.48 -17.88
C CYS A 18 -7.77 -25.82 -17.62
N GLU A 19 -7.48 -24.70 -18.29
CA GLU A 19 -6.42 -23.80 -17.85
C GLU A 19 -6.92 -23.15 -16.56
N SER A 20 -6.42 -23.62 -15.41
CA SER A 20 -6.57 -22.89 -14.17
C SER A 20 -5.70 -21.65 -14.29
N TYR A 21 -6.33 -20.49 -14.48
CA TYR A 21 -5.63 -19.22 -14.40
C TYR A 21 -5.14 -19.05 -12.96
N ASP A 22 -3.84 -19.01 -12.78
CA ASP A 22 -3.23 -18.80 -11.47
C ASP A 22 -3.31 -17.32 -11.12
N CYS A 23 -4.35 -16.93 -10.36
CA CYS A 23 -4.51 -15.57 -9.83
C CYS A 23 -3.59 -15.27 -8.65
N THR A 24 -2.59 -16.12 -8.38
CA THR A 24 -1.68 -16.03 -7.23
C THR A 24 -0.48 -15.12 -7.47
N LEU A 25 -0.50 -14.24 -8.45
CA LEU A 25 0.47 -13.16 -8.47
C LEU A 25 0.27 -12.33 -7.19
N TYR A 26 1.35 -12.14 -6.44
CA TYR A 26 1.42 -11.31 -5.24
C TYR A 26 1.18 -9.84 -5.63
N ASN A 27 -0.08 -9.52 -5.87
CA ASN A 27 -0.49 -8.23 -6.34
C ASN A 27 -0.91 -7.38 -5.15
N HIS A 28 0.08 -7.00 -4.34
CA HIS A 28 -0.13 -6.06 -3.25
C HIS A 28 -0.17 -4.63 -3.80
N VAL A 29 -1.28 -3.95 -3.56
CA VAL A 29 -1.43 -2.53 -3.86
C VAL A 29 -1.13 -1.74 -2.60
N GLY A 30 0.09 -1.20 -2.50
CA GLY A 30 0.56 -0.42 -1.36
C GLY A 30 0.88 1.02 -1.76
N CYS A 31 0.57 1.96 -0.88
CA CYS A 31 1.05 3.33 -0.96
C CYS A 31 2.36 3.42 -0.16
N TYR A 32 3.47 3.55 -0.87
CA TYR A 32 4.80 3.54 -0.25
C TYR A 32 5.25 4.96 0.09
N GLY A 33 5.68 5.16 1.32
CA GLY A 33 6.29 6.40 1.80
C GLY A 33 7.72 6.17 2.28
N ALA A 34 8.59 7.18 2.12
CA ALA A 34 9.93 7.17 2.69
C ALA A 34 10.16 8.45 3.48
N PHE A 35 10.92 8.34 4.60
CA PHE A 35 11.24 9.46 5.47
C PHE A 35 12.51 10.17 5.01
N TYR A 36 12.47 11.49 5.10
CA TYR A 36 13.56 12.40 4.73
C TYR A 36 13.75 13.46 5.80
N GLN A 37 14.99 13.86 6.00
CA GLN A 37 15.36 15.01 6.83
C GLN A 37 16.51 15.74 6.11
N ASP A 38 16.43 17.06 5.98
CA ASP A 38 17.43 17.86 5.28
C ASP A 38 17.82 17.30 3.89
N SER A 39 16.83 16.82 3.12
CA SER A 39 16.98 16.20 1.79
C SER A 39 17.66 14.82 1.76
N ALA A 40 18.04 14.26 2.90
CA ALA A 40 18.58 12.91 3.00
C ALA A 40 17.48 11.92 3.44
N SER A 41 17.52 10.70 2.88
CA SER A 41 16.68 9.61 3.41
C SER A 41 17.15 9.23 4.81
N VAL A 42 16.21 9.18 5.75
CA VAL A 42 16.50 8.86 7.16
C VAL A 42 15.71 7.66 7.64
N SER A 43 16.19 7.08 8.71
CA SER A 43 15.52 6.02 9.47
C SER A 43 15.05 6.60 10.79
N LEU A 44 13.80 6.31 11.17
CA LEU A 44 13.29 6.63 12.49
C LEU A 44 13.79 5.58 13.48
N ASP A 45 14.73 5.97 14.34
CA ASP A 45 15.29 5.08 15.38
C ASP A 45 14.30 4.84 16.52
N ASP A 46 13.35 5.74 16.69
CA ASP A 46 12.26 5.62 17.65
C ASP A 46 11.17 4.65 17.16
N THR A 47 10.30 4.27 18.10
CA THR A 47 9.21 3.33 17.83
C THR A 47 8.07 4.01 17.05
N LEU A 48 7.84 3.59 15.83
CA LEU A 48 6.74 4.05 14.98
C LEU A 48 5.55 3.09 15.04
N THR A 49 4.37 3.63 15.28
CA THR A 49 3.08 2.94 15.16
C THR A 49 2.18 3.72 14.21
N ILE A 50 1.52 3.04 13.28
CA ILE A 50 0.56 3.65 12.35
C ILE A 50 -0.79 2.97 12.50
N THR A 51 -1.84 3.77 12.65
CA THR A 51 -3.23 3.29 12.72
C THR A 51 -4.09 3.95 11.65
N ALA A 52 -5.10 3.25 11.17
CA ALA A 52 -6.14 3.80 10.30
C ALA A 52 -7.13 4.62 11.17
N GLY A 53 -6.92 5.94 11.22
CA GLY A 53 -7.63 6.82 12.14
C GLY A 53 -7.28 6.60 13.62
N LYS A 54 -7.94 7.33 14.50
CA LYS A 54 -7.65 7.32 15.95
C LYS A 54 -7.99 5.99 16.65
N SER A 55 -8.98 5.26 16.14
CA SER A 55 -9.51 4.04 16.77
C SER A 55 -9.60 2.86 15.80
N GLY A 56 -8.98 2.98 14.65
CA GLY A 56 -8.99 1.96 13.63
C GLY A 56 -7.90 0.89 13.81
N PRO A 57 -7.79 -0.03 12.87
CA PRO A 57 -6.79 -1.09 12.92
C PRO A 57 -5.36 -0.54 12.88
N VAL A 58 -4.45 -1.27 13.52
CA VAL A 58 -3.02 -1.00 13.47
C VAL A 58 -2.47 -1.52 12.15
N LEU A 59 -1.91 -0.62 11.34
CA LEU A 59 -1.29 -0.93 10.05
C LEU A 59 0.20 -1.25 10.21
N LEU A 60 0.90 -0.52 11.09
CA LEU A 60 2.29 -0.77 11.47
C LEU A 60 2.39 -0.74 13.00
N ASN A 61 2.93 -1.80 13.59
CA ASN A 61 2.97 -1.93 15.04
C ASN A 61 4.39 -1.85 15.59
N LYS A 62 4.70 -0.74 16.27
CA LYS A 62 5.95 -0.54 17.05
C LYS A 62 7.21 -0.89 16.26
N SER A 63 7.32 -0.43 15.04
CA SER A 63 8.50 -0.63 14.21
C SER A 63 9.61 0.34 14.62
N VAL A 64 10.85 -0.14 14.65
CA VAL A 64 12.06 0.63 14.97
C VAL A 64 12.99 0.58 13.77
N GLY A 65 13.77 1.63 13.54
CA GLY A 65 14.66 1.71 12.38
C GLY A 65 13.89 1.81 11.06
N THR A 66 12.76 2.49 11.07
CA THR A 66 11.85 2.56 9.93
C THR A 66 12.25 3.70 9.00
N SER A 67 12.72 3.38 7.79
CA SER A 67 13.01 4.37 6.73
C SER A 67 11.94 4.44 5.66
N LYS A 68 11.12 3.40 5.53
CA LYS A 68 10.02 3.29 4.55
C LYS A 68 8.80 2.70 5.19
N ILE A 69 7.64 3.11 4.72
CA ILE A 69 6.33 2.59 5.14
C ILE A 69 5.54 2.10 3.95
N ASP A 70 4.77 1.06 4.16
CA ASP A 70 3.79 0.52 3.22
C ASP A 70 2.40 0.72 3.84
N LEU A 71 1.59 1.54 3.20
CA LEU A 71 0.28 1.96 3.68
C LEU A 71 -0.80 1.29 2.84
N SER A 72 -1.60 0.45 3.46
CA SER A 72 -2.81 -0.08 2.83
C SER A 72 -3.90 0.99 2.86
N LEU A 73 -4.31 1.44 1.67
CA LEU A 73 -5.39 2.41 1.53
C LEU A 73 -6.75 1.70 1.53
N SER A 74 -7.79 2.40 2.01
CA SER A 74 -9.15 1.86 2.06
C SER A 74 -9.75 1.68 0.66
N TYR A 75 -10.62 0.69 0.51
CA TYR A 75 -11.29 0.43 -0.76
C TYR A 75 -12.46 1.37 -1.06
N TRP A 76 -13.10 1.90 -0.03
CA TRP A 76 -14.40 2.56 -0.15
C TRP A 76 -14.39 4.06 0.12
N GLN A 77 -13.31 4.57 0.70
CA GLN A 77 -13.21 5.98 1.09
C GLN A 77 -12.42 6.76 0.04
N ASP A 78 -12.83 8.00 -0.19
CA ASP A 78 -12.11 8.94 -1.05
C ASP A 78 -11.00 9.69 -0.30
N GLU A 79 -10.99 9.59 1.04
CA GLU A 79 -9.93 10.09 1.90
C GLU A 79 -9.62 9.10 3.01
N ASP A 80 -8.36 8.70 3.13
CA ASP A 80 -7.85 7.91 4.23
C ASP A 80 -7.24 8.82 5.31
N THR A 81 -7.53 8.50 6.57
CA THR A 81 -6.92 9.15 7.73
C THR A 81 -5.99 8.17 8.42
N LEU A 82 -4.73 8.55 8.56
CA LEU A 82 -3.69 7.75 9.19
C LEU A 82 -3.11 8.52 10.37
N VAL A 83 -3.01 7.86 11.53
CA VAL A 83 -2.35 8.43 12.70
C VAL A 83 -1.01 7.75 12.87
N LEU A 84 0.05 8.55 12.78
CA LEU A 84 1.43 8.15 13.01
C LEU A 84 1.82 8.56 14.43
N THR A 85 2.21 7.59 15.23
CA THR A 85 2.68 7.80 16.61
C THR A 85 4.13 7.42 16.70
N VAL A 86 4.98 8.39 17.01
CA VAL A 86 6.41 8.18 17.30
C VAL A 86 6.61 8.24 18.80
N LYS A 87 7.18 7.20 19.37
CA LYS A 87 7.49 7.09 20.78
C LYS A 87 9.00 6.93 20.97
N GLY A 88 9.62 7.95 21.53
CA GLY A 88 10.99 7.93 22.03
C GLY A 88 11.06 7.51 23.50
N THR A 89 12.22 7.74 24.12
CA THR A 89 12.46 7.39 25.54
C THR A 89 11.58 8.22 26.47
N ASP A 90 11.54 9.54 26.27
CA ASP A 90 10.89 10.50 27.18
C ASP A 90 9.80 11.34 26.50
N TYR A 91 9.42 10.99 25.26
CA TYR A 91 8.40 11.72 24.51
C TYR A 91 7.52 10.80 23.70
N LEU A 92 6.34 11.34 23.38
CA LEU A 92 5.40 10.74 22.43
C LEU A 92 4.81 11.88 21.60
N VAL A 93 4.93 11.74 20.29
CA VAL A 93 4.39 12.72 19.34
C VAL A 93 3.52 12.00 18.32
N GLN A 94 2.48 12.68 17.84
CA GLN A 94 1.55 12.12 16.87
C GLN A 94 1.29 13.12 15.74
N ASP A 95 1.38 12.63 14.52
CA ASP A 95 0.85 13.31 13.35
C ASP A 95 -0.32 12.54 12.75
N THR A 96 -1.27 13.29 12.21
CA THR A 96 -2.35 12.74 11.41
C THR A 96 -2.09 13.09 9.94
N ILE A 97 -2.08 12.08 9.08
CA ILE A 97 -1.99 12.26 7.63
C ILE A 97 -3.36 11.96 7.03
N TRP A 98 -3.81 12.82 6.12
CA TRP A 98 -4.99 12.59 5.29
C TRP A 98 -4.55 12.46 3.84
N ILE A 99 -4.96 11.37 3.19
CA ILE A 99 -4.66 11.06 1.80
C ILE A 99 -5.97 11.06 1.02
N SER A 100 -6.20 12.11 0.25
CA SER A 100 -7.34 12.18 -0.67
C SER A 100 -7.00 11.43 -1.95
N LYS A 101 -7.91 10.60 -2.42
CA LYS A 101 -7.68 9.72 -3.57
C LYS A 101 -8.94 9.40 -4.35
N SER A 102 -8.78 8.93 -5.57
CA SER A 102 -9.82 8.23 -6.32
C SER A 102 -9.49 6.74 -6.40
N ASN A 103 -10.54 5.93 -6.49
CA ASN A 103 -10.44 4.48 -6.53
C ASN A 103 -10.85 3.98 -7.92
N GLN A 104 -10.08 3.06 -8.49
CA GLN A 104 -10.33 2.45 -9.79
C GLN A 104 -10.27 0.93 -9.67
N VAL A 105 -11.34 0.27 -10.09
CA VAL A 105 -11.39 -1.19 -10.14
C VAL A 105 -10.46 -1.68 -11.26
N HIS A 106 -9.59 -2.62 -10.94
CA HIS A 106 -8.67 -3.28 -11.85
C HIS A 106 -8.91 -4.78 -11.87
N TYR A 107 -8.96 -5.35 -13.07
CA TYR A 107 -9.06 -6.79 -13.30
C TYR A 107 -7.84 -7.24 -14.10
N GLU A 108 -7.09 -8.20 -13.60
CA GLU A 108 -6.00 -8.80 -14.37
C GLU A 108 -6.52 -9.78 -15.43
N SER A 109 -7.58 -10.48 -15.08
CA SER A 109 -8.27 -11.44 -15.95
C SER A 109 -9.74 -11.51 -15.54
N PRO A 110 -10.65 -11.90 -16.45
CA PRO A 110 -12.06 -12.12 -16.10
C PRO A 110 -12.28 -13.15 -14.98
N ASP A 111 -11.34 -14.07 -14.80
CA ASP A 111 -11.42 -15.15 -13.81
C ASP A 111 -10.78 -14.79 -12.47
N CYS A 112 -10.09 -13.63 -12.38
CA CYS A 112 -9.44 -13.18 -11.17
C CYS A 112 -10.29 -12.19 -10.36
N PRO A 113 -10.19 -12.19 -9.03
CA PRO A 113 -10.82 -11.17 -8.20
C PRO A 113 -10.39 -9.76 -8.59
N ALA A 114 -11.32 -8.82 -8.53
CA ALA A 114 -11.02 -7.43 -8.73
C ALA A 114 -10.09 -6.89 -7.64
N THR A 115 -9.16 -6.05 -8.02
CA THR A 115 -8.30 -5.26 -7.14
C THR A 115 -8.63 -3.78 -7.31
N LEU A 116 -8.32 -2.95 -6.31
CA LEU A 116 -8.46 -1.51 -6.42
C LEU A 116 -7.10 -0.84 -6.53
N PHE A 117 -6.91 -0.12 -7.61
CA PHE A 117 -5.85 0.87 -7.78
C PHE A 117 -6.34 2.22 -7.28
N HIS A 118 -5.42 3.05 -6.84
CA HIS A 118 -5.75 4.38 -6.35
C HIS A 118 -4.93 5.43 -7.09
N THR A 119 -5.50 6.64 -7.16
CA THR A 119 -4.76 7.82 -7.61
C THR A 119 -4.82 8.86 -6.51
N ILE A 120 -3.68 9.18 -5.91
CA ILE A 120 -3.54 10.22 -4.89
C ILE A 120 -3.85 11.57 -5.53
N GLN A 121 -4.78 12.30 -4.95
CA GLN A 121 -5.20 13.64 -5.38
C GLN A 121 -4.60 14.73 -4.49
N GLY A 122 -4.31 14.41 -3.23
CA GLY A 122 -3.69 15.32 -2.30
C GLY A 122 -3.33 14.64 -0.99
N VAL A 123 -2.38 15.24 -0.27
CA VAL A 123 -1.95 14.80 1.06
C VAL A 123 -1.77 16.01 1.96
N ARG A 124 -2.16 15.90 3.21
CA ARG A 124 -1.96 16.92 4.27
C ARG A 124 -1.64 16.24 5.60
N SER A 125 -1.00 16.96 6.51
CA SER A 125 -0.66 16.47 7.87
C SER A 125 -0.93 17.54 8.94
N THR A 126 -0.84 17.15 10.21
CA THR A 126 -0.97 18.07 11.37
C THR A 126 0.31 18.82 11.68
N HIS A 127 1.45 18.42 11.12
CA HIS A 127 2.75 19.11 11.27
C HIS A 127 3.29 19.17 12.72
N GLU A 128 3.22 18.07 13.47
CA GLU A 128 3.82 17.99 14.81
C GLU A 128 5.30 17.52 14.73
N PHE A 129 5.58 16.48 13.93
CA PHE A 129 6.94 16.03 13.61
C PHE A 129 7.19 15.93 12.09
N ILE A 130 6.13 15.96 11.29
CA ILE A 130 6.18 16.01 9.84
C ILE A 130 6.18 17.47 9.39
N ASP A 131 7.25 17.91 8.71
CA ASP A 131 7.33 19.24 8.11
C ASP A 131 6.46 19.33 6.85
N SER A 132 6.65 18.40 5.93
CA SER A 132 5.93 18.39 4.66
C SER A 132 5.83 17.00 4.06
N ILE A 133 4.87 16.81 3.15
CA ILE A 133 4.71 15.57 2.39
C ILE A 133 4.60 15.89 0.91
N ASN A 134 5.52 15.36 0.12
CA ASN A 134 5.51 15.48 -1.32
C ASN A 134 4.98 14.21 -1.98
N VAL A 135 3.97 14.35 -2.83
CA VAL A 135 3.49 13.27 -3.70
C VAL A 135 4.41 13.22 -4.93
N ILE A 136 5.34 12.27 -4.95
CA ILE A 136 6.26 12.06 -6.08
C ILE A 136 5.67 11.16 -7.15
N ARG A 137 4.68 10.36 -6.76
CA ARG A 137 3.93 9.48 -7.65
C ARG A 137 2.50 9.34 -7.17
N SER A 138 1.55 9.78 -7.98
CA SER A 138 0.12 9.70 -7.62
C SER A 138 -0.49 8.32 -7.82
N SER A 139 0.04 7.52 -8.76
CA SER A 139 -0.49 6.18 -9.04
C SER A 139 -0.06 5.18 -7.97
N VAL A 140 -1.05 4.52 -7.33
CA VAL A 140 -0.88 3.44 -6.36
C VAL A 140 -1.42 2.17 -7.00
N ASN A 141 -0.51 1.29 -7.36
CA ASN A 141 -0.76 0.05 -8.09
C ASN A 141 0.18 -1.05 -7.57
N TYR A 142 0.45 -2.08 -8.36
CA TYR A 142 1.37 -3.16 -8.00
C TYR A 142 2.86 -2.76 -7.98
N GLU A 143 3.20 -1.57 -8.43
CA GLU A 143 4.60 -1.13 -8.44
C GLU A 143 5.02 -0.71 -7.03
N GLN A 144 6.01 -1.39 -6.48
CA GLN A 144 6.56 -1.14 -5.15
C GLN A 144 7.56 0.02 -5.16
N THR A 145 7.13 1.17 -5.67
CA THR A 145 7.93 2.40 -5.71
C THR A 145 7.32 3.46 -4.82
N ASN A 146 8.16 4.33 -4.25
CA ASN A 146 7.68 5.38 -3.35
C ASN A 146 6.66 6.29 -4.04
N ASN A 147 5.53 6.51 -3.38
CA ASN A 147 4.51 7.48 -3.72
C ASN A 147 4.73 8.80 -2.99
N LEU A 148 5.19 8.71 -1.73
CA LEU A 148 5.32 9.83 -0.83
C LEU A 148 6.76 10.01 -0.34
N GLN A 149 7.21 11.27 -0.30
CA GLN A 149 8.36 11.70 0.49
C GLN A 149 7.84 12.46 1.69
N ILE A 150 8.11 11.93 2.88
CA ILE A 150 7.66 12.48 4.17
C ILE A 150 8.87 13.16 4.80
N HIS A 151 8.87 14.49 4.76
CA HIS A 151 9.93 15.30 5.33
C HIS A 151 9.65 15.54 6.81
N LEU A 152 10.63 15.26 7.64
CA LEU A 152 10.58 15.50 9.08
C LEU A 152 11.21 16.84 9.40
N PHE A 153 10.75 17.49 10.47
CA PHE A 153 11.47 18.66 11.00
C PHE A 153 12.91 18.27 11.34
N SER A 154 13.85 19.16 11.06
CA SER A 154 15.20 19.03 11.58
C SER A 154 15.16 19.08 13.10
N ALA A 155 15.93 18.24 13.78
CA ALA A 155 16.15 18.42 15.20
C ALA A 155 16.74 19.83 15.39
N ALA A 156 16.04 20.70 16.12
CA ALA A 156 16.63 21.99 16.50
C ALA A 156 17.85 21.69 17.37
N ASP A 157 19.02 22.14 16.95
CA ASP A 157 20.26 22.11 17.73
C ASP A 157 20.12 22.88 19.05
#